data_ecb2df894b452d5019f05596ed02f6e5
#
_entry.id   ecb2df894b452d5019f05596ed02f6e5
#
_cell.length_a   1.000
_cell.length_b   1.000
_cell.length_c   1.000
_cell.angle_alpha   90.00
_cell.angle_beta   90.00
_cell.angle_gamma   90.00
#
_symmetry.space_group_name_H-M   'P 1'
#
loop_
_entity.id
_entity.type
_entity.pdbx_description
1 polymer ?
#
loop_
_entity_poly.entity_id
_entity_poly.type
_entity_poly.pdbx_seq_one_letter_code
_entity_poly.pdbx_strand_id
1 'polypeptide(L)'
;MLLTFLGALSTGILAACAAFIIRRATGLNIRWLIPFSAGAAMLGFTIWNDYSWFGRQRAGLPEGVVVVEAFERSAALQPWTLIAPVVDRYSALDRRAAERHPDAPDIVRAPLFLAQRFQPTYVTPQIIDCARGRRADAVEAGPRGLPPDDA
;
A
#
# COMPACT_ATOMS: atom_id res chain seq x y z
N MET A 1 -6.73 6.15 -7.00
CA MET A 1 -6.60 7.61 -6.74
C MET A 1 -7.94 8.34 -6.69
N LEU A 2 -8.84 8.17 -7.67
CA LEU A 2 -10.13 8.88 -7.71
C LEU A 2 -10.97 8.66 -6.44
N LEU A 3 -11.15 7.42 -6.01
CA LEU A 3 -11.94 7.08 -4.81
C LEU A 3 -11.39 7.71 -3.52
N THR A 4 -10.07 7.76 -3.37
CA THR A 4 -9.44 8.41 -2.20
C THR A 4 -9.68 9.90 -2.21
N PHE A 5 -9.58 10.53 -3.38
CA PHE A 5 -9.86 11.96 -3.53
C PHE A 5 -11.34 12.28 -3.23
N LEU A 6 -12.27 11.49 -3.77
CA LEU A 6 -13.71 11.65 -3.48
C LEU A 6 -14.01 11.44 -1.99
N GLY A 7 -13.35 10.47 -1.34
CA GLY A 7 -13.49 10.24 0.10
C GLY A 7 -13.00 11.43 0.93
N ALA A 8 -11.84 12.00 0.60
CA ALA A 8 -11.33 13.20 1.27
C ALA A 8 -12.26 14.40 1.08
N LEU A 9 -12.73 14.62 -0.15
CA LEU A 9 -13.63 15.72 -0.47
C LEU A 9 -14.96 15.62 0.29
N SER A 10 -15.58 14.43 0.27
CA SER A 10 -16.85 14.20 1.01
C SER A 10 -16.68 14.39 2.51
N THR A 11 -15.57 13.92 3.09
CA THR A 11 -15.28 14.13 4.51
C THR A 11 -15.11 15.61 4.83
N GLY A 12 -14.43 16.36 3.97
CA GLY A 12 -14.29 17.81 4.11
C GLY A 12 -15.64 18.55 4.05
N ILE A 13 -16.50 18.19 3.11
CA ILE A 13 -17.85 18.77 2.98
C ILE A 13 -18.69 18.48 4.25
N LEU A 14 -18.69 17.24 4.73
CA LEU A 14 -19.41 16.85 5.94
C LEU A 14 -18.94 17.64 7.16
N ALA A 15 -17.63 17.81 7.32
CA ALA A 15 -17.06 18.59 8.41
C ALA A 15 -17.42 20.08 8.31
N ALA A 16 -17.41 20.64 7.09
CA ALA A 16 -17.85 22.02 6.86
C ALA A 16 -19.33 22.23 7.22
N CYS A 17 -20.20 21.28 6.80
CA CYS A 17 -21.63 21.32 7.16
C CYS A 17 -21.84 21.22 8.68
N ALA A 18 -21.14 20.32 9.35
CA ALA A 18 -21.19 20.17 10.80
C ALA A 18 -20.74 21.45 11.51
N ALA A 19 -19.62 22.03 11.08
CA ALA A 19 -19.12 23.30 11.62
C ALA A 19 -20.10 24.47 11.38
N PHE A 20 -20.76 24.50 10.21
CA PHE A 20 -21.79 25.49 9.92
C PHE A 20 -22.98 25.36 10.85
N ILE A 21 -23.48 24.13 11.09
CA ILE A 21 -24.60 23.86 12.01
C ILE A 21 -24.23 24.28 13.45
N ILE A 22 -23.05 23.87 13.92
CA ILE A 22 -22.53 24.22 15.25
C ILE A 22 -22.47 25.75 15.41
N ARG A 23 -21.85 26.43 14.42
CA ARG A 23 -21.77 27.89 14.42
C ARG A 23 -23.12 28.55 14.48
N ARG A 24 -24.11 28.01 13.73
CA ARG A 24 -25.50 28.56 13.71
C ARG A 24 -26.21 28.34 15.03
N ALA A 25 -26.02 27.18 15.66
CA ALA A 25 -26.67 26.81 16.92
C ALA A 25 -26.09 27.54 18.15
N THR A 26 -24.74 27.72 18.15
CA THR A 26 -24.05 28.34 19.31
C THR A 26 -23.85 29.85 19.20
N GLY A 27 -24.17 30.46 18.05
CA GLY A 27 -23.90 31.87 17.82
C GLY A 27 -22.42 32.26 17.70
N LEU A 28 -21.51 31.28 17.65
CA LEU A 28 -20.05 31.49 17.50
C LEU A 28 -19.75 32.21 16.17
N ASN A 29 -19.15 33.40 16.23
CA ASN A 29 -18.85 34.20 15.05
C ASN A 29 -17.37 34.04 14.62
N ILE A 30 -16.89 32.78 14.54
CA ILE A 30 -15.51 32.45 14.10
C ILE A 30 -15.53 32.24 12.61
N ARG A 31 -14.98 33.17 11.83
CA ARG A 31 -15.02 33.15 10.35
C ARG A 31 -14.23 31.97 9.74
N TRP A 32 -13.14 31.57 10.39
CA TRP A 32 -12.27 30.53 9.89
C TRP A 32 -12.63 29.10 10.35
N LEU A 33 -13.65 28.95 11.20
CA LEU A 33 -14.07 27.65 11.73
C LEU A 33 -14.43 26.67 10.61
N ILE A 34 -15.19 27.11 9.60
CA ILE A 34 -15.68 26.26 8.51
C ILE A 34 -14.51 25.77 7.62
N PRO A 35 -13.66 26.65 7.06
CA PRO A 35 -12.56 26.18 6.22
C PRO A 35 -11.52 25.37 7.01
N PHE A 36 -11.27 25.70 8.27
CA PHE A 36 -10.36 24.94 9.12
C PHE A 36 -10.88 23.53 9.39
N SER A 37 -12.15 23.38 9.77
CA SER A 37 -12.74 22.06 10.02
C SER A 37 -12.76 21.19 8.77
N ALA A 38 -13.06 21.76 7.60
CA ALA A 38 -12.98 21.06 6.33
C ALA A 38 -11.57 20.58 6.03
N GLY A 39 -10.57 21.46 6.12
CA GLY A 39 -9.17 21.13 5.88
C GLY A 39 -8.62 20.10 6.87
N ALA A 40 -8.92 20.26 8.16
CA ALA A 40 -8.51 19.31 9.20
C ALA A 40 -9.12 17.92 9.00
N ALA A 41 -10.39 17.85 8.60
CA ALA A 41 -11.07 16.59 8.31
C ALA A 41 -10.50 15.89 7.07
N MET A 42 -10.21 16.63 6.00
CA MET A 42 -9.56 16.09 4.79
C MET A 42 -8.16 15.55 5.12
N LEU A 43 -7.39 16.28 5.91
CA LEU A 43 -6.06 15.86 6.33
C LEU A 43 -6.14 14.61 7.22
N GLY A 44 -7.04 14.61 8.22
CA GLY A 44 -7.26 13.46 9.09
C GLY A 44 -7.68 12.20 8.31
N PHE A 45 -8.58 12.35 7.33
CA PHE A 45 -8.97 11.26 6.44
C PHE A 45 -7.77 10.73 5.64
N THR A 46 -6.94 11.63 5.12
CA THR A 46 -5.76 11.23 4.34
C THR A 46 -4.78 10.44 5.20
N ILE A 47 -4.47 10.93 6.40
CA ILE A 47 -3.60 10.25 7.36
C ILE A 47 -4.17 8.87 7.73
N TRP A 48 -5.46 8.81 8.10
CA TRP A 48 -6.12 7.55 8.43
C TRP A 48 -6.07 6.56 7.26
N ASN A 49 -6.35 7.02 6.04
CA ASN A 49 -6.31 6.17 4.84
C ASN A 49 -4.91 5.66 4.54
N ASP A 50 -3.87 6.47 4.82
CA ASP A 50 -2.47 6.09 4.64
C ASP A 50 -2.09 4.92 5.57
N TYR A 51 -2.37 5.04 6.86
CA TYR A 51 -2.03 4.00 7.84
C TYR A 51 -2.92 2.75 7.76
N SER A 52 -4.19 2.91 7.38
CA SER A 52 -5.13 1.78 7.30
C SER A 52 -4.99 0.96 6.01
N TRP A 53 -4.33 1.49 4.98
CA TRP A 53 -4.22 0.84 3.67
C TRP A 53 -3.59 -0.56 3.76
N PHE A 54 -2.44 -0.69 4.37
CA PHE A 54 -1.73 -1.96 4.49
C PHE A 54 -2.53 -3.01 5.27
N GLY A 55 -3.16 -2.61 6.37
CA GLY A 55 -4.03 -3.49 7.15
C GLY A 55 -5.20 -4.05 6.33
N ARG A 56 -5.84 -3.20 5.52
CA ARG A 56 -6.93 -3.62 4.62
C ARG A 56 -6.44 -4.57 3.52
N GLN A 57 -5.28 -4.28 2.92
CA GLN A 57 -4.69 -5.16 1.91
C GLN A 57 -4.34 -6.53 2.49
N ARG A 58 -3.70 -6.56 3.66
CA ARG A 58 -3.37 -7.81 4.34
C ARG A 58 -4.61 -8.63 4.71
N ALA A 59 -5.67 -7.98 5.16
CA ALA A 59 -6.93 -8.67 5.50
C ALA A 59 -7.67 -9.23 4.26
N GLY A 60 -7.43 -8.66 3.07
CA GLY A 60 -8.01 -9.12 1.81
C GLY A 60 -7.18 -10.17 1.07
N LEU A 61 -6.01 -10.56 1.60
CA LEU A 61 -5.20 -11.60 0.96
C LEU A 61 -5.87 -12.97 1.08
N PRO A 62 -5.85 -13.79 0.02
CA PRO A 62 -6.35 -15.16 0.05
C PRO A 62 -5.60 -16.01 1.08
N GLU A 63 -6.27 -17.05 1.61
CA GLU A 63 -5.64 -18.04 2.47
C GLU A 63 -4.43 -18.67 1.77
N GLY A 64 -3.28 -18.74 2.45
CA GLY A 64 -2.03 -19.27 1.90
C GLY A 64 -1.10 -18.22 1.30
N VAL A 65 -1.54 -16.99 1.07
CA VAL A 65 -0.67 -15.87 0.72
C VAL A 65 -0.12 -15.22 1.98
N VAL A 66 1.20 -15.18 2.10
CA VAL A 66 1.88 -14.62 3.29
C VAL A 66 2.71 -13.42 2.88
N VAL A 67 2.54 -12.32 3.61
CA VAL A 67 3.40 -11.14 3.45
C VAL A 67 4.81 -11.50 3.93
N VAL A 68 5.78 -11.36 3.03
CA VAL A 68 7.19 -11.66 3.29
C VAL A 68 7.89 -10.42 3.81
N GLU A 69 7.64 -9.28 3.18
CA GLU A 69 8.32 -8.03 3.50
C GLU A 69 7.39 -6.84 3.26
N ALA A 70 7.43 -5.88 4.15
CA ALA A 70 6.71 -4.62 4.03
C ALA A 70 7.73 -3.47 4.06
N PHE A 71 7.65 -2.59 3.06
CA PHE A 71 8.58 -1.49 2.92
C PHE A 71 7.93 -0.20 3.40
N GLU A 72 8.55 0.41 4.38
CA GLU A 72 8.14 1.67 4.95
C GLU A 72 8.73 2.84 4.18
N ARG A 73 7.95 3.90 4.08
CA ARG A 73 8.36 5.16 3.46
C ARG A 73 8.08 6.33 4.39
N SER A 74 9.06 7.24 4.46
CA SER A 74 8.89 8.57 5.04
C SER A 74 9.08 9.62 3.95
N ALA A 75 8.32 10.71 3.99
CA ALA A 75 8.37 11.78 3.00
C ALA A 75 8.31 13.15 3.68
N ALA A 76 9.19 14.07 3.28
CA ALA A 76 9.25 15.41 3.86
C ALA A 76 7.96 16.23 3.68
N LEU A 77 7.19 15.97 2.59
CA LEU A 77 5.89 16.60 2.34
C LEU A 77 4.76 16.03 3.21
N GLN A 78 5.02 14.95 3.93
CA GLN A 78 4.09 14.32 4.86
C GLN A 78 4.75 14.20 6.23
N PRO A 79 4.82 15.29 7.02
CA PRO A 79 5.64 15.36 8.24
C PRO A 79 5.28 14.30 9.28
N TRP A 80 4.02 13.82 9.31
CA TRP A 80 3.61 12.72 10.19
C TRP A 80 4.33 11.42 9.87
N THR A 81 4.76 11.18 8.61
CA THR A 81 5.50 9.98 8.22
C THR A 81 6.96 9.97 8.69
N LEU A 82 7.49 11.12 9.12
CA LEU A 82 8.81 11.21 9.75
C LEU A 82 8.79 10.69 11.19
N ILE A 83 7.62 10.79 11.85
CA ILE A 83 7.41 10.30 13.22
C ILE A 83 6.99 8.83 13.20
N ALA A 84 6.09 8.48 12.29
CA ALA A 84 5.61 7.13 12.10
C ALA A 84 5.61 6.79 10.59
N PRO A 85 6.58 6.03 10.09
CA PRO A 85 6.67 5.65 8.69
C PRO A 85 5.42 4.88 8.21
N VAL A 86 5.05 5.05 6.95
CA VAL A 86 3.88 4.40 6.34
C VAL A 86 4.34 3.31 5.39
N VAL A 87 3.71 2.14 5.45
CA VAL A 87 3.94 1.07 4.47
C VAL A 87 3.37 1.49 3.12
N ASP A 88 4.25 1.63 2.12
CA ASP A 88 3.92 2.07 0.76
C ASP A 88 3.85 0.90 -0.24
N ARG A 89 4.60 -0.15 0.03
CA ARG A 89 4.67 -1.36 -0.78
C ARG A 89 4.94 -2.58 0.10
N TYR A 90 4.50 -3.74 -0.38
CA TYR A 90 4.79 -5.00 0.27
C TYR A 90 4.99 -6.11 -0.76
N SER A 91 5.71 -7.14 -0.37
CA SER A 91 5.84 -8.39 -1.10
C SER A 91 5.11 -9.51 -0.36
N ALA A 92 4.40 -10.33 -1.12
CA ALA A 92 3.68 -11.48 -0.57
C ALA A 92 3.91 -12.72 -1.44
N LEU A 93 4.04 -13.88 -0.81
CA LEU A 93 4.29 -15.16 -1.45
C LEU A 93 3.07 -16.07 -1.32
N ASP A 94 2.66 -16.68 -2.42
CA ASP A 94 1.63 -17.74 -2.37
C ASP A 94 2.27 -19.10 -2.10
N ARG A 95 2.03 -19.62 -0.90
CA ARG A 95 2.54 -20.93 -0.49
C ARG A 95 1.85 -22.09 -1.18
N ARG A 96 0.64 -21.92 -1.67
CA ARG A 96 -0.13 -22.99 -2.33
C ARG A 96 0.36 -23.24 -3.74
N ALA A 97 0.84 -22.20 -4.39
CA ALA A 97 1.42 -22.26 -5.73
C ALA A 97 2.94 -22.52 -5.70
N ALA A 98 3.48 -22.90 -4.54
CA ALA A 98 4.88 -23.21 -4.40
C ALA A 98 5.15 -24.64 -4.93
N GLU A 99 5.98 -24.72 -5.97
CA GLU A 99 6.38 -25.96 -6.61
C GLU A 99 7.84 -26.28 -6.26
N ARG A 100 8.11 -27.52 -5.83
CA ARG A 100 9.46 -28.00 -5.56
C ARG A 100 10.06 -28.62 -6.81
N HIS A 101 11.35 -28.36 -7.02
CA HIS A 101 12.05 -29.00 -8.12
C HIS A 101 12.22 -30.51 -7.85
N PRO A 102 11.89 -31.41 -8.82
CA PRO A 102 11.92 -32.86 -8.59
C PRO A 102 13.32 -33.39 -8.24
N ASP A 103 14.38 -32.84 -8.86
CA ASP A 103 15.76 -33.29 -8.67
C ASP A 103 16.51 -32.50 -7.58
N ALA A 104 15.93 -31.41 -7.06
CA ALA A 104 16.54 -30.56 -6.03
C ALA A 104 15.44 -30.05 -5.05
N PRO A 105 15.09 -30.84 -4.03
CA PRO A 105 13.97 -30.52 -3.12
C PRO A 105 14.17 -29.23 -2.32
N ASP A 106 15.39 -28.73 -2.24
CA ASP A 106 15.73 -27.46 -1.58
C ASP A 106 15.42 -26.24 -2.47
N ILE A 107 15.13 -26.45 -3.77
CA ILE A 107 14.76 -25.41 -4.70
C ILE A 107 13.25 -25.37 -4.84
N VAL A 108 12.66 -24.23 -4.49
CA VAL A 108 11.22 -23.98 -4.56
C VAL A 108 10.95 -22.82 -5.53
N ARG A 109 10.05 -23.05 -6.48
CA ARG A 109 9.50 -21.99 -7.33
C ARG A 109 8.18 -21.53 -6.74
N ALA A 110 8.02 -20.24 -6.52
CA ALA A 110 6.79 -19.67 -6.00
C ALA A 110 6.49 -18.29 -6.59
N PRO A 111 5.23 -17.95 -6.85
CA PRO A 111 4.86 -16.62 -7.31
C PRO A 111 4.98 -15.60 -6.18
N LEU A 112 5.74 -14.54 -6.44
CA LEU A 112 5.86 -13.39 -5.56
C LEU A 112 4.97 -12.27 -6.08
N PHE A 113 4.06 -11.80 -5.23
CA PHE A 113 3.20 -10.65 -5.47
C PHE A 113 3.92 -9.39 -4.97
N LEU A 114 4.12 -8.43 -5.86
CA LEU A 114 4.67 -7.12 -5.55
C LEU A 114 3.53 -6.13 -5.63
N ALA A 115 3.05 -5.66 -4.49
CA ALA A 115 1.99 -4.68 -4.40
C ALA A 115 2.54 -3.34 -3.94
N GLN A 116 2.25 -2.30 -4.70
CA GLN A 116 2.57 -0.92 -4.37
C GLN A 116 1.29 -0.08 -4.39
N ARG A 117 1.24 0.87 -3.49
CA ARG A 117 0.10 1.78 -3.39
C ARG A 117 -0.10 2.56 -4.69
N PHE A 118 -1.35 2.62 -5.17
CA PHE A 118 -1.75 3.27 -6.43
C PHE A 118 -1.18 2.66 -7.71
N GLN A 119 -0.55 1.50 -7.64
CA GLN A 119 -0.03 0.78 -8.79
C GLN A 119 -0.71 -0.59 -8.92
N PRO A 120 -0.73 -1.18 -10.11
CA PRO A 120 -1.17 -2.56 -10.27
C PRO A 120 -0.23 -3.50 -9.52
N THR A 121 -0.78 -4.61 -9.03
CA THR A 121 0.01 -5.67 -8.42
C THR A 121 0.74 -6.44 -9.52
N TYR A 122 2.05 -6.57 -9.38
CA TYR A 122 2.88 -7.39 -10.26
C TYR A 122 3.10 -8.76 -9.63
N VAL A 123 3.11 -9.78 -10.47
CA VAL A 123 3.40 -11.17 -10.07
C VAL A 123 4.64 -11.61 -10.80
N THR A 124 5.67 -11.97 -10.04
CA THR A 124 6.95 -12.45 -10.60
C THR A 124 7.24 -13.82 -10.00
N PRO A 125 7.45 -14.87 -10.85
CA PRO A 125 7.88 -16.16 -10.34
C PRO A 125 9.31 -16.03 -9.78
N GLN A 126 9.50 -16.53 -8.56
CA GLN A 126 10.81 -16.54 -7.89
C GLN A 126 11.28 -17.96 -7.65
N ILE A 127 12.57 -18.16 -7.80
CA ILE A 127 13.25 -19.39 -7.40
C ILE A 127 13.93 -19.12 -6.05
N ILE A 128 13.61 -19.93 -5.06
CA ILE A 128 14.11 -19.81 -3.71
C ILE A 128 14.93 -21.06 -3.39
N ASP A 129 16.20 -20.86 -3.10
CA ASP A 129 17.08 -21.89 -2.56
C ASP A 129 17.00 -21.87 -1.03
N CYS A 130 16.25 -22.80 -0.47
CA CYS A 130 16.03 -22.90 0.98
C CYS A 130 17.29 -23.32 1.76
N ALA A 131 18.22 -24.06 1.10
CA ALA A 131 19.45 -24.51 1.75
C ALA A 131 20.44 -23.36 1.96
N ARG A 132 20.53 -22.45 0.98
CA ARG A 132 21.47 -21.32 1.01
C ARG A 132 20.82 -19.98 1.38
N GLY A 133 19.48 -19.94 1.56
CA GLY A 133 18.75 -18.72 1.85
C GLY A 133 18.87 -17.67 0.74
N ARG A 134 19.01 -18.11 -0.53
CA ARG A 134 19.13 -17.23 -1.69
C ARG A 134 17.85 -17.22 -2.50
N ARG A 135 17.55 -16.10 -3.13
CA ARG A 135 16.44 -15.96 -4.08
C ARG A 135 16.95 -15.42 -5.41
N ALA A 136 16.34 -15.87 -6.49
CA ALA A 136 16.58 -15.37 -7.84
C ALA A 136 15.24 -15.20 -8.55
N ASP A 137 15.15 -14.19 -9.40
CA ASP A 137 13.98 -14.01 -10.25
C ASP A 137 14.01 -15.12 -11.30
N ALA A 138 12.94 -15.92 -11.38
CA ALA A 138 12.75 -16.83 -12.49
C ALA A 138 12.34 -15.99 -13.70
N VAL A 139 13.32 -15.52 -14.45
CA VAL A 139 13.06 -14.91 -15.74
C VAL A 139 12.60 -16.04 -16.67
N GLU A 140 11.29 -16.15 -16.88
CA GLU A 140 10.81 -16.95 -18.00
C GLU A 140 11.36 -16.30 -19.25
N ALA A 141 12.16 -17.06 -19.99
CA ALA A 141 12.58 -16.70 -21.33
C ALA A 141 11.36 -16.67 -22.26
N GLY A 142 10.54 -15.64 -22.09
CA GLY A 142 9.46 -15.31 -22.98
C GLY A 142 10.00 -14.43 -24.12
N PRO A 143 9.36 -14.38 -25.31
CA PRO A 143 9.84 -13.67 -26.49
C PRO A 143 9.81 -12.15 -26.38
N ARG A 144 9.93 -11.58 -25.20
CA ARG A 144 10.02 -10.13 -24.96
C ARG A 144 11.36 -9.80 -24.34
N GLY A 145 12.28 -9.47 -25.24
CA GLY A 145 13.39 -8.57 -25.03
C GLY A 145 14.16 -8.77 -23.73
N LEU A 146 15.32 -9.41 -23.83
CA LEU A 146 16.40 -9.19 -22.89
C LEU A 146 16.52 -7.68 -22.65
N PRO A 147 16.71 -7.22 -21.40
CA PRO A 147 17.29 -5.91 -21.20
C PRO A 147 18.64 -5.90 -21.95
N PRO A 148 18.99 -4.80 -22.61
CA PRO A 148 20.28 -4.69 -23.25
C PRO A 148 21.36 -4.92 -22.19
N ASP A 149 22.30 -5.80 -22.49
CA ASP A 149 23.55 -5.91 -21.77
C ASP A 149 24.24 -4.57 -21.87
N ASP A 150 24.11 -3.76 -20.84
CA ASP A 150 24.96 -2.59 -20.68
C ASP A 150 26.27 -3.07 -20.06
N ALA A 151 27.26 -3.15 -20.95
CA ALA A 151 28.68 -3.35 -20.67
C ALA A 151 29.24 -2.23 -19.77
#